data_26347791e4fdf88131c78ff4eec22107
#
_entry.id   26347791e4fdf88131c78ff4eec22107
#
_cell.length_a   1.000
_cell.length_b   1.000
_cell.length_c   1.000
_cell.angle_alpha   90.00
_cell.angle_beta   90.00
_cell.angle_gamma   90.00
#
_symmetry.space_group_name_H-M   'P 1'
#
loop_
_entity.id
_entity.type
_entity.pdbx_description
1 polymer ?
#
loop_
_entity_poly.entity_id
_entity_poly.type
_entity_poly.pdbx_seq_one_letter_code
_entity_poly.pdbx_strand_id
1 'polypeptide(L)'
;MALPDADFQAETEKRFGLHLGDIEITGPRRAYPLGLSVARSFITERIALVGDAAHVIHPIAGQGLNMGLRDIAALAESVVDAVRLGLDPGSTAVLERYQRWRRFDTMAMGVATDGLNRLFSNRSDMLRLARDVGLGIVDRLPVLKEFFIREAAGVTGEVPKLLRGEAL
;
A
#
# COMPACT_ATOMS: atom_id res chain seq x y z
N MET A 1 -6.07 9.09 -22.85
CA MET A 1 -5.96 10.55 -23.04
C MET A 1 -6.18 10.96 -24.50
N ALA A 2 -5.80 10.15 -25.46
CA ALA A 2 -5.92 10.46 -26.91
C ALA A 2 -7.28 10.17 -27.55
N LEU A 3 -8.22 9.56 -26.84
CA LEU A 3 -9.56 9.26 -27.36
C LEU A 3 -10.40 10.54 -27.47
N PRO A 4 -11.24 10.70 -28.50
CA PRO A 4 -12.31 11.68 -28.52
C PRO A 4 -13.23 11.56 -27.29
N ASP A 5 -13.93 12.64 -26.91
CA ASP A 5 -14.73 12.64 -25.67
C ASP A 5 -15.84 11.57 -25.67
N ALA A 6 -16.53 11.38 -26.77
CA ALA A 6 -17.57 10.37 -26.90
C ALA A 6 -17.03 8.93 -26.74
N ASP A 7 -15.88 8.63 -27.34
CA ASP A 7 -15.25 7.32 -27.24
C ASP A 7 -14.70 7.06 -25.83
N PHE A 8 -14.16 8.12 -25.19
CA PHE A 8 -13.68 8.03 -23.81
C PHE A 8 -14.84 7.79 -22.85
N GLN A 9 -15.97 8.46 -23.05
CA GLN A 9 -17.16 8.24 -22.24
C GLN A 9 -17.66 6.80 -22.39
N ALA A 10 -17.82 6.31 -23.62
CA ALA A 10 -18.26 4.95 -23.90
C ALA A 10 -17.32 3.89 -23.26
N GLU A 11 -15.98 4.10 -23.33
CA GLU A 11 -15.02 3.21 -22.67
C GLU A 11 -15.10 3.29 -21.14
N THR A 12 -15.42 4.45 -20.59
CA THR A 12 -15.59 4.64 -19.15
C THR A 12 -16.84 3.91 -18.66
N GLU A 13 -17.97 4.10 -19.31
CA GLU A 13 -19.23 3.42 -19.01
C GLU A 13 -19.09 1.89 -19.08
N LYS A 14 -18.43 1.39 -20.12
CA LYS A 14 -18.15 -0.04 -20.29
C LYS A 14 -17.33 -0.64 -19.13
N ARG A 15 -16.37 0.10 -18.58
CA ARG A 15 -15.45 -0.38 -17.52
C ARG A 15 -16.01 -0.17 -16.13
N PHE A 16 -16.66 0.95 -15.90
CA PHE A 16 -17.22 1.31 -14.60
C PHE A 16 -18.58 0.63 -14.37
N GLY A 17 -19.34 0.42 -15.44
CA GLY A 17 -20.72 -0.05 -15.39
C GLY A 17 -21.68 1.09 -15.03
N LEU A 18 -22.98 0.80 -15.12
CA LEU A 18 -24.06 1.76 -14.88
C LEU A 18 -24.78 1.53 -13.54
N HIS A 19 -24.11 0.90 -12.57
CA HIS A 19 -24.70 0.57 -11.26
C HIS A 19 -25.12 1.81 -10.44
N LEU A 20 -24.47 2.94 -10.70
CA LEU A 20 -24.77 4.21 -10.05
C LEU A 20 -25.52 5.20 -10.95
N GLY A 21 -25.98 4.74 -12.11
CA GLY A 21 -26.63 5.57 -13.14
C GLY A 21 -25.68 5.99 -14.26
N ASP A 22 -26.11 6.96 -15.04
CA ASP A 22 -25.35 7.49 -16.16
C ASP A 22 -24.11 8.25 -15.69
N ILE A 23 -23.03 8.14 -16.47
CA ILE A 23 -21.75 8.81 -16.18
C ILE A 23 -21.63 10.05 -17.05
N GLU A 24 -21.34 11.18 -16.45
CA GLU A 24 -21.03 12.43 -17.15
C GLU A 24 -19.59 12.89 -16.84
N ILE A 25 -18.85 13.23 -17.89
CA ILE A 25 -17.48 13.75 -17.77
C ILE A 25 -17.55 15.28 -17.62
N THR A 26 -17.34 15.78 -16.41
CA THR A 26 -17.53 17.18 -16.04
C THR A 26 -16.28 18.05 -16.07
N GLY A 27 -15.09 17.50 -16.38
CA GLY A 27 -13.84 18.24 -16.27
C GLY A 27 -12.73 17.77 -17.20
N PRO A 28 -11.59 18.48 -17.19
CA PRO A 28 -10.44 18.10 -18.01
C PRO A 28 -9.86 16.75 -17.55
N ARG A 29 -9.53 15.91 -18.51
CA ARG A 29 -8.86 14.62 -18.24
C ARG A 29 -7.43 14.88 -17.78
N ARG A 30 -7.04 14.18 -16.72
CA ARG A 30 -5.68 14.19 -16.21
C ARG A 30 -5.18 12.75 -16.07
N ALA A 31 -3.90 12.52 -16.33
CA ALA A 31 -3.24 11.24 -16.12
C ALA A 31 -2.07 11.43 -15.18
N TYR A 32 -1.96 10.55 -14.22
CA TYR A 32 -0.84 10.51 -13.29
C TYR A 32 -0.12 9.16 -13.45
N PRO A 33 1.20 9.16 -13.61
CA PRO A 33 1.96 7.91 -13.64
C PRO A 33 1.86 7.23 -12.28
N LEU A 34 1.49 5.95 -12.29
CA LEU A 34 1.44 5.11 -11.10
C LEU A 34 2.65 4.17 -11.14
N GLY A 35 3.34 4.03 -10.02
CA GLY A 35 4.53 3.20 -9.97
C GLY A 35 4.91 2.82 -8.55
N LEU A 36 5.92 1.97 -8.45
CA LEU A 36 6.58 1.63 -7.19
C LEU A 36 7.87 2.43 -7.07
N SER A 37 8.02 3.16 -5.97
CA SER A 37 9.26 3.84 -5.61
C SER A 37 9.53 3.61 -4.11
N VAL A 38 10.73 3.18 -3.77
CA VAL A 38 11.13 2.98 -2.38
C VAL A 38 12.50 3.61 -2.17
N ALA A 39 12.63 4.47 -1.17
CA ALA A 39 13.89 5.09 -0.83
C ALA A 39 14.93 4.02 -0.44
N ARG A 40 16.18 4.23 -0.83
CA ARG A 40 17.29 3.30 -0.51
C ARG A 40 17.54 3.21 0.99
N SER A 41 17.33 4.31 1.70
CA SER A 41 17.33 4.39 3.16
C SER A 41 16.15 5.23 3.61
N PHE A 42 15.50 4.84 4.69
CA PHE A 42 14.42 5.63 5.33
C PHE A 42 14.97 6.61 6.35
N ILE A 43 16.26 6.53 6.63
CA ILE A 43 16.91 7.38 7.65
C ILE A 43 18.23 7.93 7.13
N THR A 44 18.62 9.06 7.72
CA THR A 44 19.98 9.60 7.72
C THR A 44 20.23 10.24 9.09
N GLU A 45 21.33 10.98 9.25
CA GLU A 45 21.65 11.63 10.51
C GLU A 45 20.50 12.53 10.98
N ARG A 46 19.86 12.14 12.10
CA ARG A 46 18.72 12.82 12.76
C ARG A 46 17.49 13.07 11.89
N ILE A 47 17.34 12.37 10.76
CA ILE A 47 16.21 12.49 9.85
C ILE A 47 15.60 11.11 9.60
N ALA A 48 14.28 11.03 9.59
CA ALA A 48 13.52 9.86 9.15
C ALA A 48 12.50 10.26 8.07
N LEU A 49 12.39 9.45 7.03
CA LEU A 49 11.36 9.56 5.99
C LEU A 49 10.15 8.72 6.38
N VAL A 50 8.95 9.22 6.13
CA VAL A 50 7.68 8.54 6.39
C VAL A 50 6.73 8.69 5.20
N GLY A 51 5.85 7.72 5.00
CA GLY A 51 4.85 7.75 3.94
C GLY A 51 5.47 7.87 2.55
N ASP A 52 4.89 8.68 1.69
CA ASP A 52 5.30 8.84 0.28
C ASP A 52 6.74 9.35 0.12
N ALA A 53 7.31 10.01 1.13
CA ALA A 53 8.73 10.39 1.13
C ALA A 53 9.65 9.16 1.26
N ALA A 54 9.22 8.11 1.95
CA ALA A 54 9.95 6.86 2.10
C ALA A 54 9.60 5.85 1.00
N HIS A 55 8.32 5.77 0.63
CA HIS A 55 7.83 4.79 -0.35
C HIS A 55 6.53 5.24 -1.02
N VAL A 56 6.46 5.07 -2.32
CA VAL A 56 5.23 5.15 -3.10
C VAL A 56 4.93 3.76 -3.61
N ILE A 57 3.76 3.21 -3.28
CA ILE A 57 3.33 1.90 -3.75
C ILE A 57 2.21 2.04 -4.78
N HIS A 58 2.04 1.02 -5.63
CA HIS A 58 0.97 1.03 -6.61
C HIS A 58 -0.41 1.03 -5.90
N PRO A 59 -1.32 1.96 -6.26
CA PRO A 59 -2.58 2.19 -5.52
C PRO A 59 -3.64 1.10 -5.68
N ILE A 60 -3.30 -0.04 -6.32
CA ILE A 60 -4.25 -1.13 -6.60
C ILE A 60 -4.97 -1.65 -5.36
N ALA A 61 -4.33 -1.57 -4.20
CA ALA A 61 -4.90 -2.00 -2.92
C ALA A 61 -5.31 -0.82 -2.01
N GLY A 62 -5.14 0.44 -2.43
CA GLY A 62 -5.45 1.62 -1.62
C GLY A 62 -4.63 1.76 -0.33
N GLN A 63 -3.46 1.11 -0.22
CA GLN A 63 -2.70 0.96 1.03
C GLN A 63 -1.73 2.11 1.33
N GLY A 64 -1.52 3.08 0.41
CA GLY A 64 -0.51 4.12 0.59
C GLY A 64 -0.65 4.89 1.90
N LEU A 65 -1.86 5.42 2.18
CA LEU A 65 -2.14 6.14 3.42
C LEU A 65 -1.96 5.24 4.66
N ASN A 66 -2.46 4.01 4.61
CA ASN A 66 -2.36 3.07 5.73
C ASN A 66 -0.90 2.76 6.08
N MET A 67 -0.05 2.59 5.07
CA MET A 67 1.38 2.38 5.27
C MET A 67 2.06 3.61 5.87
N GLY A 68 1.72 4.81 5.40
CA GLY A 68 2.21 6.05 6.00
C GLY A 68 1.80 6.22 7.46
N LEU A 69 0.57 5.89 7.83
CA LEU A 69 0.11 5.90 9.22
C LEU A 69 0.88 4.88 10.08
N ARG A 70 1.18 3.70 9.53
CA ARG A 70 2.02 2.71 10.22
C ARG A 70 3.46 3.20 10.43
N ASP A 71 4.02 3.93 9.46
CA ASP A 71 5.35 4.54 9.61
C ASP A 71 5.36 5.55 10.75
N ILE A 72 4.36 6.44 10.80
CA ILE A 72 4.23 7.44 11.85
C ILE A 72 4.11 6.77 13.22
N ALA A 73 3.27 5.74 13.34
CA ALA A 73 3.07 5.02 14.58
C ALA A 73 4.36 4.31 15.06
N ALA A 74 5.09 3.66 14.16
CA ALA A 74 6.35 2.99 14.47
C ALA A 74 7.46 3.97 14.84
N LEU A 75 7.56 5.11 14.14
CA LEU A 75 8.51 6.17 14.47
C LEU A 75 8.18 6.78 15.83
N ALA A 76 6.91 7.12 16.09
CA ALA A 76 6.47 7.66 17.36
C ALA A 76 6.79 6.72 18.52
N GLU A 77 6.52 5.42 18.40
CA GLU A 77 6.85 4.42 19.40
C GLU A 77 8.37 4.34 19.65
N SER A 78 9.17 4.33 18.58
CA SER A 78 10.63 4.30 18.70
C SER A 78 11.19 5.53 19.41
N VAL A 79 10.66 6.71 19.11
CA VAL A 79 11.04 7.99 19.72
C VAL A 79 10.62 8.07 21.19
N VAL A 80 9.38 7.73 21.51
CA VAL A 80 8.85 7.79 22.89
C VAL A 80 9.58 6.79 23.80
N ASP A 81 9.81 5.57 23.32
CA ASP A 81 10.58 4.57 24.07
C ASP A 81 12.00 5.08 24.39
N ALA A 82 12.66 5.71 23.41
CA ALA A 82 14.00 6.29 23.62
C ALA A 82 13.99 7.42 24.64
N VAL A 83 13.04 8.35 24.54
CA VAL A 83 12.91 9.49 25.49
C VAL A 83 12.64 8.99 26.90
N ARG A 84 11.80 7.98 27.09
CA ARG A 84 11.51 7.37 28.40
C ARG A 84 12.74 6.73 29.06
N LEU A 85 13.66 6.25 28.24
CA LEU A 85 14.93 5.69 28.70
C LEU A 85 16.04 6.74 28.85
N GLY A 86 15.74 8.02 28.63
CA GLY A 86 16.74 9.10 28.66
C GLY A 86 17.74 9.07 27.50
N LEU A 87 17.40 8.37 26.40
CA LEU A 87 18.23 8.26 25.21
C LEU A 87 17.94 9.40 24.22
N ASP A 88 18.91 9.72 23.37
CA ASP A 88 18.70 10.68 22.28
C ASP A 88 17.76 10.09 21.20
N PRO A 89 16.54 10.63 21.01
CA PRO A 89 15.59 10.13 20.05
C PRO A 89 16.06 10.25 18.59
N GLY A 90 17.00 11.15 18.31
CA GLY A 90 17.61 11.32 17.00
C GLY A 90 18.84 10.45 16.75
N SER A 91 19.21 9.60 17.69
CA SER A 91 20.37 8.72 17.55
C SER A 91 20.14 7.69 16.43
N THR A 92 21.24 7.30 15.79
CA THR A 92 21.22 6.29 14.71
C THR A 92 20.55 5.00 15.16
N ALA A 93 20.79 4.55 16.39
CA ALA A 93 20.22 3.31 16.92
C ALA A 93 18.69 3.33 16.98
N VAL A 94 18.10 4.46 17.39
CA VAL A 94 16.64 4.65 17.45
C VAL A 94 16.03 4.69 16.04
N LEU A 95 16.66 5.45 15.14
CA LEU A 95 16.18 5.57 13.76
C LEU A 95 16.35 4.25 12.99
N GLU A 96 17.41 3.49 13.24
CA GLU A 96 17.59 2.15 12.65
C GLU A 96 16.54 1.15 13.13
N ARG A 97 16.08 1.21 14.40
CA ARG A 97 14.96 0.41 14.89
C ARG A 97 13.71 0.68 14.04
N TYR A 98 13.36 1.95 13.85
CA TYR A 98 12.27 2.37 12.98
C TYR A 98 12.44 1.83 11.55
N GLN A 99 13.60 2.05 10.93
CA GLN A 99 13.87 1.63 9.55
C GLN A 99 13.75 0.11 9.39
N ARG A 100 14.34 -0.69 10.28
CA ARG A 100 14.25 -2.16 10.22
C ARG A 100 12.81 -2.64 10.31
N TRP A 101 12.05 -2.04 11.21
CA TRP A 101 10.65 -2.38 11.40
C TRP A 101 9.83 -2.10 10.14
N ARG A 102 9.97 -0.90 9.58
CA ARG A 102 9.11 -0.48 8.47
C ARG A 102 9.55 -0.96 7.10
N ARG A 103 10.86 -1.07 6.88
CA ARG A 103 11.39 -1.40 5.55
C ARG A 103 10.99 -2.80 5.09
N PHE A 104 10.96 -3.78 5.99
CA PHE A 104 10.52 -5.13 5.64
C PHE A 104 9.07 -5.15 5.18
N ASP A 105 8.16 -4.56 5.97
CA ASP A 105 6.74 -4.47 5.64
C ASP A 105 6.50 -3.74 4.30
N THR A 106 7.21 -2.63 4.10
CA THR A 106 7.13 -1.84 2.86
C THR A 106 7.57 -2.65 1.64
N MET A 107 8.68 -3.37 1.75
CA MET A 107 9.17 -4.21 0.65
C MET A 107 8.22 -5.37 0.36
N ALA A 108 7.70 -6.04 1.39
CA ALA A 108 6.73 -7.12 1.24
C ALA A 108 5.45 -6.63 0.55
N MET A 109 4.89 -5.50 1.00
CA MET A 109 3.71 -4.90 0.39
C MET A 109 3.98 -4.42 -1.05
N GLY A 110 5.14 -3.81 -1.31
CA GLY A 110 5.54 -3.37 -2.65
C GLY A 110 5.62 -4.54 -3.63
N VAL A 111 6.26 -5.65 -3.25
CA VAL A 111 6.33 -6.87 -4.06
C VAL A 111 4.94 -7.48 -4.27
N ALA A 112 4.11 -7.53 -3.24
CA ALA A 112 2.76 -8.08 -3.33
C ALA A 112 1.89 -7.26 -4.29
N THR A 113 1.89 -5.92 -4.16
CA THR A 113 1.09 -5.03 -5.02
C THR A 113 1.59 -5.01 -6.46
N ASP A 114 2.91 -5.02 -6.69
CA ASP A 114 3.48 -5.10 -8.04
C ASP A 114 3.17 -6.47 -8.68
N GLY A 115 3.29 -7.55 -7.92
CA GLY A 115 2.92 -8.89 -8.36
C GLY A 115 1.44 -9.01 -8.75
N LEU A 116 0.54 -8.48 -7.91
CA LEU A 116 -0.88 -8.39 -8.24
C LEU A 116 -1.12 -7.55 -9.48
N ASN A 117 -0.52 -6.36 -9.57
CA ASN A 117 -0.66 -5.50 -10.74
C ASN A 117 -0.24 -6.23 -12.03
N ARG A 118 0.89 -6.91 -12.03
CA ARG A 118 1.37 -7.69 -13.19
C ARG A 118 0.43 -8.85 -13.52
N LEU A 119 -0.10 -9.55 -12.52
CA LEU A 119 -1.04 -10.65 -12.70
C LEU A 119 -2.36 -10.17 -13.32
N PHE A 120 -2.88 -9.03 -12.87
CA PHE A 120 -4.16 -8.48 -13.34
C PHE A 120 -4.05 -7.68 -14.64
N SER A 121 -2.90 -7.08 -14.93
CA SER A 121 -2.67 -6.31 -16.17
C SER A 121 -2.23 -7.20 -17.34
N ASN A 122 -1.92 -8.47 -17.10
CA ASN A 122 -1.42 -9.37 -18.14
C ASN A 122 -2.54 -9.78 -19.11
N ARG A 123 -2.19 -9.86 -20.41
CA ARG A 123 -3.11 -10.28 -21.49
C ARG A 123 -3.01 -11.76 -21.83
N SER A 124 -2.15 -12.53 -21.18
CA SER A 124 -1.99 -13.97 -21.42
C SER A 124 -3.20 -14.74 -20.89
N ASP A 125 -3.82 -15.55 -21.76
CA ASP A 125 -4.97 -16.37 -21.38
C ASP A 125 -4.61 -17.42 -20.33
N MET A 126 -3.36 -17.95 -20.35
CA MET A 126 -2.88 -18.90 -19.36
C MET A 126 -2.79 -18.25 -17.96
N LEU A 127 -2.25 -17.02 -17.86
CA LEU A 127 -2.18 -16.30 -16.58
C LEU A 127 -3.57 -15.87 -16.10
N ARG A 128 -4.49 -15.58 -17.03
CA ARG A 128 -5.89 -15.29 -16.71
C ARG A 128 -6.56 -16.52 -16.09
N LEU A 129 -6.40 -17.69 -16.71
CA LEU A 129 -6.93 -18.94 -16.18
C LEU A 129 -6.33 -19.27 -14.80
N ALA A 130 -5.01 -19.17 -14.64
CA ALA A 130 -4.34 -19.41 -13.36
C ALA A 130 -4.83 -18.45 -12.26
N ARG A 131 -5.04 -17.17 -12.59
CA ARG A 131 -5.63 -16.19 -11.69
C ARG A 131 -7.04 -16.57 -11.26
N ASP A 132 -7.90 -16.92 -12.22
CA ASP A 132 -9.31 -17.21 -11.97
C ASP A 132 -9.46 -18.48 -11.12
N VAL A 133 -8.62 -19.51 -11.37
CA VAL A 133 -8.53 -20.70 -10.53
C VAL A 133 -8.01 -20.35 -9.14
N GLY A 134 -6.94 -19.54 -9.05
CA GLY A 134 -6.36 -19.12 -7.76
C GLY A 134 -7.35 -18.33 -6.90
N LEU A 135 -8.08 -17.38 -7.49
CA LEU A 135 -9.13 -16.64 -6.80
C LEU A 135 -10.27 -17.56 -6.33
N GLY A 136 -10.67 -18.52 -7.16
CA GLY A 136 -11.69 -19.53 -6.80
C GLY A 136 -11.26 -20.41 -5.63
N ILE A 137 -9.97 -20.75 -5.52
CA ILE A 137 -9.41 -21.48 -4.38
C ILE A 137 -9.43 -20.61 -3.12
N VAL A 138 -8.97 -19.37 -3.21
CA VAL A 138 -8.96 -18.44 -2.06
C VAL A 138 -10.38 -18.19 -1.55
N ASP A 139 -11.35 -18.01 -2.45
CA ASP A 139 -12.76 -17.78 -2.06
C ASP A 139 -13.38 -18.99 -1.32
N ARG A 140 -12.98 -20.20 -1.68
CA ARG A 140 -13.49 -21.44 -1.08
C ARG A 140 -12.80 -21.83 0.22
N LEU A 141 -11.63 -21.27 0.52
CA LEU A 141 -10.84 -21.58 1.71
C LEU A 141 -10.90 -20.45 2.74
N PRO A 142 -11.75 -20.55 3.79
CA PRO A 142 -11.94 -19.49 4.77
C PRO A 142 -10.64 -19.02 5.42
N VAL A 143 -9.71 -19.92 5.68
CA VAL A 143 -8.41 -19.62 6.29
C VAL A 143 -7.55 -18.72 5.40
N LEU A 144 -7.52 -19.01 4.08
CA LEU A 144 -6.80 -18.15 3.13
C LEU A 144 -7.47 -16.78 2.97
N LYS A 145 -8.80 -16.78 2.89
CA LYS A 145 -9.59 -15.54 2.82
C LYS A 145 -9.34 -14.66 4.04
N GLU A 146 -9.40 -15.23 5.24
CA GLU A 146 -9.11 -14.51 6.48
C GLU A 146 -7.67 -13.99 6.52
N PHE A 147 -6.69 -14.79 6.10
CA PHE A 147 -5.30 -14.36 6.00
C PHE A 147 -5.15 -13.11 5.10
N PHE A 148 -5.72 -13.12 3.89
CA PHE A 148 -5.66 -11.97 2.99
C PHE A 148 -6.42 -10.75 3.53
N ILE A 149 -7.56 -10.96 4.19
CA ILE A 149 -8.32 -9.87 4.83
C ILE A 149 -7.49 -9.24 5.96
N ARG A 150 -6.85 -10.04 6.82
CA ARG A 150 -6.01 -9.54 7.90
C ARG A 150 -4.77 -8.82 7.39
N GLU A 151 -4.16 -9.33 6.32
CA GLU A 151 -3.04 -8.67 5.66
C GLU A 151 -3.46 -7.30 5.09
N ALA A 152 -4.58 -7.26 4.37
CA ALA A 152 -5.14 -6.03 3.82
C ALA A 152 -5.57 -5.03 4.90
N ALA A 153 -6.08 -5.52 6.03
CA ALA A 153 -6.42 -4.70 7.20
C ALA A 153 -5.18 -4.20 7.97
N GLY A 154 -3.98 -4.72 7.64
CA GLY A 154 -2.75 -4.30 8.28
C GLY A 154 -2.60 -4.75 9.73
N VAL A 155 -3.27 -5.83 10.14
CA VAL A 155 -3.21 -6.39 11.49
C VAL A 155 -2.28 -7.59 11.61
N THR A 156 -1.43 -7.81 10.61
CA THR A 156 -0.41 -8.87 10.58
C THR A 156 0.98 -8.31 10.89
N GLY A 157 1.87 -9.16 11.39
CA GLY A 157 3.23 -8.78 11.77
C GLY A 157 3.31 -7.98 13.09
N GLU A 158 4.39 -7.26 13.28
CA GLU A 158 4.58 -6.35 14.42
C GLU A 158 3.79 -5.05 14.21
N VAL A 159 2.61 -4.99 14.80
CA VAL A 159 1.74 -3.81 14.72
C VAL A 159 2.14 -2.81 15.81
N PRO A 160 2.43 -1.54 15.48
CA PRO A 160 2.72 -0.50 16.47
C PRO A 160 1.58 -0.32 17.48
N LYS A 161 1.91 0.03 18.74
CA LYS A 161 0.96 0.20 19.85
C LYS A 161 -0.21 1.09 19.50
N LEU A 162 0.05 2.26 18.89
CA LEU A 162 -1.00 3.20 18.48
C LEU A 162 -2.04 2.57 17.55
N LEU A 163 -1.63 1.66 16.67
CA LEU A 163 -2.55 0.99 15.76
C LEU A 163 -3.31 -0.17 16.41
N ARG A 164 -2.90 -0.58 17.61
CA ARG A 164 -3.63 -1.53 18.47
C ARG A 164 -4.55 -0.81 19.46
N GLY A 165 -4.59 0.54 19.43
CA GLY A 165 -5.33 1.34 20.40
C GLY A 165 -4.64 1.44 21.77
N GLU A 166 -3.36 1.10 21.85
CA GLU A 166 -2.56 1.17 23.07
C GLU A 166 -1.82 2.53 23.13
N ALA A 167 -1.69 3.08 24.33
CA ALA A 167 -0.88 4.27 24.55
C ALA A 167 0.61 3.97 24.38
N LEU A 168 1.36 5.00 23.93
CA LEU A 168 2.81 4.95 23.85
C LEU A 168 3.43 5.07 25.21
#